data_8d09d03b9ff14bccaf9bd440db869667
#
_entry.id   8d09d03b9ff14bccaf9bd440db869667
#
_cell.length_a   1.000
_cell.length_b   1.000
_cell.length_c   1.000
_cell.angle_alpha   90.00
_cell.angle_beta   90.00
_cell.angle_gamma   90.00
#
_symmetry.space_group_name_H-M   'P 1'
#
loop_
_entity.id
_entity.type
_entity.pdbx_description
1 polymer ?
#
loop_
_entity_poly.entity_id
_entity_poly.type
_entity_poly.pdbx_seq_one_letter_code
_entity_poly.pdbx_strand_id
1 'polypeptide(L)'
;MLIMSSQEIQTRQNEMKFLKIQYAARRCFNAAENYNYFAWLACIVSAFSIFLPDAWHTFIVNGIPFTFDFVAVIFYALTQKNVYWGAYLRKYFDANVIGITPSQFSKSEEQNILEKAETVFSAHPHDGLIQIRNTGHDVPPGVKNWYEFSTPLNAVEAQFECQKQNIWWDKKMSQRKIPIIVFGGISIIACFGFSMHILNRSILTTLLCSSGIILKLFERLYENIKYIKVSLQIDGSKETIEIKPEEKYVEHLQSLIDERRGINVLELNSIHKKVAAKLSALYSKSS
;
A
#
# COMPACT_ATOMS: atom_id res chain seq x y z
N MET A 1 11.41 3.46 -25.46
CA MET A 1 11.92 2.82 -24.23
C MET A 1 13.41 3.12 -24.09
N LEU A 2 13.90 3.37 -22.88
CA LEU A 2 15.33 3.41 -22.60
C LEU A 2 15.80 1.97 -22.35
N ILE A 3 16.75 1.50 -23.17
CA ILE A 3 17.35 0.17 -22.99
C ILE A 3 18.36 0.29 -21.85
N MET A 4 18.01 -0.23 -20.64
CA MET A 4 18.86 -0.13 -19.46
C MET A 4 19.29 -1.51 -19.00
N SER A 5 20.60 -1.75 -18.97
CA SER A 5 21.20 -2.93 -18.39
C SER A 5 21.04 -2.96 -16.85
N SER A 6 21.21 -4.13 -16.24
CA SER A 6 21.17 -4.27 -14.77
C SER A 6 22.15 -3.33 -14.06
N GLN A 7 23.33 -3.07 -14.65
CA GLN A 7 24.33 -2.16 -14.09
C GLN A 7 23.87 -0.68 -14.12
N GLU A 8 23.21 -0.27 -15.19
CA GLU A 8 22.64 1.08 -15.28
C GLU A 8 21.49 1.26 -14.29
N ILE A 9 20.61 0.26 -14.13
CA ILE A 9 19.55 0.26 -13.12
C ILE A 9 20.14 0.40 -11.72
N GLN A 10 21.19 -0.41 -11.38
CA GLN A 10 21.87 -0.34 -10.09
C GLN A 10 22.47 1.03 -9.79
N THR A 11 23.05 1.66 -10.79
CA THR A 11 23.62 2.99 -10.62
C THR A 11 22.52 4.03 -10.43
N ARG A 12 21.53 4.01 -11.32
CA ARG A 12 20.49 5.03 -11.39
C ARG A 12 19.54 5.01 -10.17
N GLN A 13 19.17 3.84 -9.67
CA GLN A 13 18.31 3.74 -8.49
C GLN A 13 18.92 4.42 -7.24
N ASN A 14 20.24 4.56 -7.18
CA ASN A 14 20.98 5.15 -6.07
C ASN A 14 21.26 6.64 -6.26
N GLU A 15 20.82 7.26 -7.37
CA GLU A 15 20.86 8.72 -7.50
C GLU A 15 19.99 9.37 -6.42
N MET A 16 20.46 10.47 -5.84
CA MET A 16 19.80 11.14 -4.70
C MET A 16 18.33 11.46 -4.97
N LYS A 17 17.99 11.89 -6.20
CA LYS A 17 16.58 12.18 -6.57
C LYS A 17 15.69 10.95 -6.47
N PHE A 18 16.17 9.78 -6.91
CA PHE A 18 15.39 8.54 -6.88
C PHE A 18 15.30 7.94 -5.48
N LEU A 19 16.35 8.07 -4.67
CA LEU A 19 16.30 7.71 -3.25
C LEU A 19 15.27 8.55 -2.49
N LYS A 20 15.21 9.87 -2.73
CA LYS A 20 14.19 10.75 -2.14
C LYS A 20 12.78 10.37 -2.59
N ILE A 21 12.59 10.03 -3.87
CA ILE A 21 11.29 9.58 -4.41
C ILE A 21 10.83 8.28 -3.73
N GLN A 22 11.71 7.29 -3.61
CA GLN A 22 11.40 6.03 -2.93
C GLN A 22 11.08 6.25 -1.44
N TYR A 23 11.83 7.11 -0.77
CA TYR A 23 11.55 7.50 0.60
C TYR A 23 10.17 8.17 0.73
N ALA A 24 9.88 9.14 -0.14
CA ALA A 24 8.60 9.85 -0.15
C ALA A 24 7.42 8.90 -0.44
N ALA A 25 7.58 7.96 -1.38
CA ALA A 25 6.56 6.93 -1.64
C ALA A 25 6.27 6.09 -0.39
N ARG A 26 7.32 5.61 0.31
CA ARG A 26 7.18 4.87 1.57
C ARG A 26 6.47 5.69 2.63
N ARG A 27 6.81 6.98 2.78
CA ARG A 27 6.15 7.88 3.74
C ARG A 27 4.67 8.10 3.41
N CYS A 28 4.33 8.22 2.13
CA CYS A 28 2.93 8.32 1.71
C CYS A 28 2.14 7.05 2.07
N PHE A 29 2.66 5.85 1.80
CA PHE A 29 2.01 4.60 2.19
C PHE A 29 1.89 4.46 3.71
N ASN A 30 2.92 4.83 4.48
CA ASN A 30 2.85 4.82 5.95
C ASN A 30 1.80 5.81 6.48
N ALA A 31 1.67 7.00 5.88
CA ALA A 31 0.63 7.96 6.23
C ALA A 31 -0.76 7.42 5.88
N ALA A 32 -0.92 6.77 4.72
CA ALA A 32 -2.17 6.12 4.34
C ALA A 32 -2.58 5.03 5.34
N GLU A 33 -1.64 4.21 5.81
CA GLU A 33 -1.88 3.20 6.84
C GLU A 33 -2.39 3.84 8.14
N ASN A 34 -1.72 4.91 8.61
CA ASN A 34 -2.13 5.62 9.82
C ASN A 34 -3.54 6.21 9.68
N TYR A 35 -3.84 6.87 8.57
CA TYR A 35 -5.20 7.42 8.33
C TYR A 35 -6.24 6.31 8.23
N ASN A 36 -5.92 5.20 7.60
CA ASN A 36 -6.81 4.04 7.55
C ASN A 36 -7.06 3.45 8.95
N TYR A 37 -6.02 3.43 9.83
CA TYR A 37 -6.17 3.03 11.21
C TYR A 37 -7.14 3.96 11.97
N PHE A 38 -6.99 5.28 11.81
CA PHE A 38 -7.91 6.26 12.42
C PHE A 38 -9.33 6.17 11.87
N ALA A 39 -9.51 5.85 10.58
CA ALA A 39 -10.82 5.57 10.00
C ALA A 39 -11.49 4.36 10.68
N TRP A 40 -10.74 3.27 10.89
CA TRP A 40 -11.23 2.10 11.64
C TRP A 40 -11.58 2.45 13.09
N LEU A 41 -10.73 3.20 13.76
CA LEU A 41 -10.97 3.62 15.14
C LEU A 41 -12.27 4.46 15.23
N ALA A 42 -12.48 5.39 14.32
CA ALA A 42 -13.71 6.19 14.27
C ALA A 42 -14.94 5.28 14.07
N CYS A 43 -14.92 4.34 13.13
CA CYS A 43 -16.01 3.39 12.93
C CYS A 43 -16.28 2.51 14.18
N ILE A 44 -15.21 2.11 14.89
CA ILE A 44 -15.32 1.33 16.12
C ILE A 44 -15.98 2.17 17.22
N VAL A 45 -15.55 3.43 17.41
CA VAL A 45 -16.16 4.35 18.39
C VAL A 45 -17.63 4.60 18.07
N SER A 46 -17.95 4.80 16.78
CA SER A 46 -19.35 4.89 16.30
C SER A 46 -20.16 3.67 16.75
N ALA A 47 -19.65 2.45 16.48
CA ALA A 47 -20.33 1.20 16.83
C ALA A 47 -20.48 1.00 18.35
N PHE A 48 -19.45 1.38 19.13
CA PHE A 48 -19.51 1.28 20.60
C PHE A 48 -20.56 2.19 21.23
N SER A 49 -21.08 3.20 20.52
CA SER A 49 -22.19 4.03 21.01
C SER A 49 -23.45 3.25 21.31
N ILE A 50 -23.62 2.04 20.76
CA ILE A 50 -24.76 1.14 21.04
C ILE A 50 -24.80 0.71 22.52
N PHE A 51 -23.68 0.70 23.23
CA PHE A 51 -23.58 0.28 24.63
C PHE A 51 -23.92 1.41 25.62
N LEU A 52 -24.16 2.63 25.14
CA LEU A 52 -24.50 3.76 26.00
C LEU A 52 -25.91 3.57 26.61
N PRO A 53 -26.13 4.04 27.86
CA PRO A 53 -27.42 3.90 28.55
C PRO A 53 -28.58 4.57 27.80
N ASP A 54 -29.79 4.01 27.88
CA ASP A 54 -30.96 4.54 27.21
C ASP A 54 -31.32 5.97 27.65
N ALA A 55 -31.03 6.32 28.91
CA ALA A 55 -31.19 7.67 29.40
C ALA A 55 -30.39 8.74 28.62
N TRP A 56 -29.35 8.32 27.89
CA TRP A 56 -28.50 9.19 27.06
C TRP A 56 -28.94 9.18 25.59
N HIS A 57 -30.03 8.43 25.23
CA HIS A 57 -30.57 8.32 23.87
C HIS A 57 -31.29 9.56 23.37
N THR A 58 -30.91 10.73 23.86
CA THR A 58 -31.27 12.04 23.33
C THR A 58 -30.31 12.37 22.18
N PHE A 59 -30.36 13.62 21.70
CA PHE A 59 -29.57 14.18 20.61
C PHE A 59 -28.06 13.80 20.65
N ILE A 60 -27.46 13.65 21.85
CA ILE A 60 -26.03 13.34 22.02
C ILE A 60 -25.71 11.93 21.50
N VAL A 61 -26.49 10.92 21.87
CA VAL A 61 -26.23 9.52 21.48
C VAL A 61 -26.47 9.30 19.99
N ASN A 62 -27.49 9.91 19.43
CA ASN A 62 -27.74 9.80 17.99
C ASN A 62 -26.73 10.61 17.15
N GLY A 63 -26.14 11.67 17.71
CA GLY A 63 -25.11 12.47 17.05
C GLY A 63 -23.72 11.81 17.02
N ILE A 64 -23.42 10.93 17.99
CA ILE A 64 -22.11 10.26 18.07
C ILE A 64 -21.81 9.41 16.81
N PRO A 65 -22.68 8.45 16.39
CA PRO A 65 -22.44 7.69 15.17
C PRO A 65 -22.22 8.57 13.96
N PHE A 66 -23.10 9.53 13.73
CA PHE A 66 -23.00 10.45 12.60
C PHE A 66 -21.65 11.21 12.57
N THR A 67 -21.24 11.73 13.75
CA THR A 67 -19.99 12.49 13.85
C THR A 67 -18.78 11.62 13.56
N PHE A 68 -18.71 10.42 14.15
CA PHE A 68 -17.57 9.53 13.94
C PHE A 68 -17.55 8.90 12.56
N ASP A 69 -18.71 8.60 11.96
CA ASP A 69 -18.79 8.12 10.58
C ASP A 69 -18.33 9.21 9.61
N PHE A 70 -18.67 10.49 9.86
CA PHE A 70 -18.16 11.63 9.07
C PHE A 70 -16.63 11.77 9.21
N VAL A 71 -16.10 11.65 10.42
CA VAL A 71 -14.63 11.64 10.67
C VAL A 71 -13.97 10.46 9.94
N ALA A 72 -14.58 9.28 9.91
CA ALA A 72 -14.08 8.14 9.17
C ALA A 72 -14.01 8.40 7.66
N VAL A 73 -14.99 9.10 7.08
CA VAL A 73 -14.97 9.51 5.66
C VAL A 73 -13.81 10.47 5.37
N ILE A 74 -13.52 11.43 6.26
CA ILE A 74 -12.37 12.33 6.10
C ILE A 74 -11.06 11.52 6.08
N PHE A 75 -10.88 10.62 7.06
CA PHE A 75 -9.68 9.77 7.10
C PHE A 75 -9.59 8.83 5.91
N TYR A 76 -10.70 8.34 5.39
CA TYR A 76 -10.73 7.58 4.15
C TYR A 76 -10.22 8.40 2.96
N ALA A 77 -10.68 9.64 2.79
CA ALA A 77 -10.21 10.52 1.72
C ALA A 77 -8.71 10.82 1.83
N LEU A 78 -8.20 11.04 3.06
CA LEU A 78 -6.77 11.21 3.32
C LEU A 78 -5.97 9.93 3.02
N THR A 79 -6.52 8.77 3.33
CA THR A 79 -5.94 7.47 2.96
C THR A 79 -5.79 7.34 1.45
N GLN A 80 -6.87 7.55 0.70
CA GLN A 80 -6.86 7.46 -0.77
C GLN A 80 -5.88 8.44 -1.40
N LYS A 81 -5.83 9.68 -0.93
CA LYS A 81 -4.86 10.69 -1.39
C LYS A 81 -3.42 10.21 -1.21
N ASN A 82 -3.11 9.60 -0.08
CA ASN A 82 -1.75 9.14 0.22
C ASN A 82 -1.40 7.84 -0.54
N VAL A 83 -2.35 6.93 -0.74
CA VAL A 83 -2.17 5.75 -1.63
C VAL A 83 -1.87 6.21 -3.05
N TYR A 84 -2.66 7.17 -3.57
CA TYR A 84 -2.42 7.74 -4.90
C TYR A 84 -1.00 8.30 -5.04
N TRP A 85 -0.56 9.16 -4.11
CA TRP A 85 0.80 9.73 -4.17
C TRP A 85 1.88 8.65 -4.02
N GLY A 86 1.71 7.68 -3.13
CA GLY A 86 2.65 6.58 -2.97
C GLY A 86 2.80 5.76 -4.26
N ALA A 87 1.68 5.40 -4.89
CA ALA A 87 1.66 4.67 -6.16
C ALA A 87 2.26 5.50 -7.31
N TYR A 88 1.92 6.79 -7.38
CA TYR A 88 2.38 7.68 -8.45
C TYR A 88 3.90 7.93 -8.38
N LEU A 89 4.45 8.13 -7.18
CA LEU A 89 5.89 8.23 -6.94
C LEU A 89 6.62 6.94 -7.34
N ARG A 90 6.05 5.76 -7.00
CA ARG A 90 6.61 4.46 -7.39
C ARG A 90 6.55 4.25 -8.90
N LYS A 91 5.45 4.62 -9.53
CA LYS A 91 5.31 4.56 -11.00
C LYS A 91 6.37 5.40 -11.69
N TYR A 92 6.60 6.63 -11.23
CA TYR A 92 7.66 7.49 -11.77
C TYR A 92 9.06 6.92 -11.55
N PHE A 93 9.31 6.37 -10.35
CA PHE A 93 10.58 5.71 -10.04
C PHE A 93 10.84 4.55 -11.00
N ASP A 94 9.91 3.62 -11.14
CA ASP A 94 10.06 2.46 -12.03
C ASP A 94 10.23 2.89 -13.49
N ALA A 95 9.41 3.83 -13.97
CA ALA A 95 9.51 4.32 -15.35
C ALA A 95 10.90 4.87 -15.67
N ASN A 96 11.52 5.58 -14.73
CA ASN A 96 12.80 6.22 -14.97
C ASN A 96 14.00 5.34 -14.58
N VAL A 97 13.88 4.48 -13.58
CA VAL A 97 14.98 3.63 -13.12
C VAL A 97 15.05 2.33 -13.91
N ILE A 98 13.91 1.68 -14.14
CA ILE A 98 13.85 0.44 -14.93
C ILE A 98 13.84 0.76 -16.43
N GLY A 99 13.39 1.98 -16.81
CA GLY A 99 13.35 2.42 -18.21
C GLY A 99 12.10 1.97 -18.96
N ILE A 100 11.03 1.60 -18.26
CA ILE A 100 9.76 1.18 -18.87
C ILE A 100 8.85 2.41 -19.01
N THR A 101 8.53 2.81 -20.26
CA THR A 101 7.64 3.94 -20.59
C THR A 101 7.97 5.28 -19.87
N PRO A 102 9.23 5.75 -19.81
CA PRO A 102 9.58 7.00 -19.12
C PRO A 102 8.92 8.23 -19.73
N SER A 103 8.61 8.23 -21.02
CA SER A 103 8.00 9.33 -21.76
C SER A 103 6.53 9.61 -21.41
N GLN A 104 5.91 8.80 -20.56
CA GLN A 104 4.51 9.00 -20.14
C GLN A 104 4.29 10.20 -19.20
N PHE A 105 5.39 10.78 -18.66
CA PHE A 105 5.31 11.91 -17.74
C PHE A 105 5.66 13.22 -18.48
N SER A 106 4.79 14.21 -18.35
CA SER A 106 5.07 15.57 -18.80
C SER A 106 6.10 16.25 -17.87
N LYS A 107 6.76 17.31 -18.35
CA LYS A 107 7.68 18.09 -17.52
C LYS A 107 7.04 18.67 -16.26
N SER A 108 5.76 19.07 -16.34
CA SER A 108 5.03 19.58 -15.18
C SER A 108 4.75 18.48 -14.14
N GLU A 109 4.40 17.27 -14.58
CA GLU A 109 4.21 16.12 -13.68
C GLU A 109 5.52 15.74 -13.01
N GLU A 110 6.61 15.70 -13.77
CA GLU A 110 7.95 15.44 -13.23
C GLU A 110 8.32 16.45 -12.14
N GLN A 111 8.13 17.76 -12.40
CA GLN A 111 8.38 18.79 -11.42
C GLN A 111 7.54 18.60 -10.16
N ASN A 112 6.24 18.34 -10.29
CA ASN A 112 5.34 18.08 -9.15
C ASN A 112 5.79 16.88 -8.31
N ILE A 113 6.28 15.81 -8.98
CA ILE A 113 6.80 14.60 -8.31
C ILE A 113 8.07 14.94 -7.51
N LEU A 114 9.01 15.68 -8.12
CA LEU A 114 10.26 16.07 -7.46
C LEU A 114 10.00 17.01 -6.28
N GLU A 115 9.13 18.01 -6.45
CA GLU A 115 8.71 18.91 -5.36
C GLU A 115 8.03 18.15 -4.22
N LYS A 116 7.15 17.18 -4.55
CA LYS A 116 6.52 16.32 -3.54
C LYS A 116 7.55 15.50 -2.77
N ALA A 117 8.53 14.90 -3.47
CA ALA A 117 9.58 14.09 -2.85
C ALA A 117 10.45 14.96 -1.92
N GLU A 118 10.84 16.16 -2.38
CA GLU A 118 11.64 17.11 -1.59
C GLU A 118 10.87 17.61 -0.35
N THR A 119 9.59 17.94 -0.50
CA THR A 119 8.73 18.39 0.60
C THR A 119 8.64 17.31 1.70
N VAL A 120 8.43 16.04 1.31
CA VAL A 120 8.36 14.95 2.27
C VAL A 120 9.70 14.69 2.94
N PHE A 121 10.80 14.78 2.18
CA PHE A 121 12.15 14.59 2.71
C PHE A 121 12.51 15.70 3.71
N SER A 122 12.26 16.96 3.34
CA SER A 122 12.54 18.14 4.19
C SER A 122 11.70 18.18 5.46
N ALA A 123 10.50 17.62 5.44
CA ALA A 123 9.65 17.49 6.64
C ALA A 123 10.18 16.46 7.65
N HIS A 124 11.01 15.50 7.21
CA HIS A 124 11.54 14.42 8.05
C HIS A 124 13.02 14.11 7.74
N PRO A 125 13.94 15.09 7.83
CA PRO A 125 15.30 14.97 7.30
C PRO A 125 16.11 13.85 8.02
N HIS A 126 15.98 13.71 9.32
CA HIS A 126 16.72 12.69 10.08
C HIS A 126 16.32 11.27 9.67
N ASP A 127 15.01 10.96 9.61
CA ASP A 127 14.51 9.66 9.16
C ASP A 127 14.85 9.43 7.68
N GLY A 128 14.72 10.48 6.85
CA GLY A 128 15.07 10.44 5.44
C GLY A 128 16.54 10.07 5.21
N LEU A 129 17.47 10.70 5.92
CA LEU A 129 18.90 10.41 5.82
C LEU A 129 19.24 8.97 6.22
N ILE A 130 18.60 8.43 7.26
CA ILE A 130 18.79 7.03 7.64
C ILE A 130 18.30 6.11 6.52
N GLN A 131 17.09 6.33 6.02
CA GLN A 131 16.50 5.43 5.01
C GLN A 131 17.17 5.47 3.65
N ILE A 132 17.73 6.61 3.22
CA ILE A 132 18.48 6.69 1.95
C ILE A 132 19.90 6.10 2.05
N ARG A 133 20.46 5.98 3.26
CA ARG A 133 21.76 5.32 3.50
C ARG A 133 21.62 3.80 3.64
N ASN A 134 20.53 3.35 4.23
CA ASN A 134 20.27 1.96 4.51
C ASN A 134 19.69 1.23 3.29
N THR A 135 20.02 -0.06 3.19
CA THR A 135 19.45 -1.02 2.25
C THR A 135 18.22 -1.71 2.81
N GLY A 136 17.57 -2.58 2.05
CA GLY A 136 16.49 -3.43 2.54
C GLY A 136 16.94 -4.46 3.60
N HIS A 137 18.25 -4.75 3.70
CA HIS A 137 18.82 -5.69 4.66
C HIS A 137 19.14 -5.07 6.03
N ASP A 138 19.17 -3.74 6.12
CA ASP A 138 19.53 -3.02 7.35
C ASP A 138 18.35 -2.90 8.32
N VAL A 139 18.67 -2.51 9.57
CA VAL A 139 17.66 -2.22 10.60
C VAL A 139 17.88 -0.79 11.13
N PRO A 140 16.95 0.14 10.87
CA PRO A 140 15.71 0.00 10.10
C PRO A 140 15.99 -0.19 8.60
N PRO A 141 15.10 -0.88 7.85
CA PRO A 141 15.30 -1.10 6.42
C PRO A 141 15.19 0.19 5.64
N GLY A 142 16.13 0.40 4.71
CA GLY A 142 16.22 1.58 3.87
C GLY A 142 15.64 1.41 2.46
N VAL A 143 15.98 2.36 1.58
CA VAL A 143 15.56 2.39 0.18
C VAL A 143 16.72 2.29 -0.81
N LYS A 144 17.96 2.25 -0.32
CA LYS A 144 19.16 2.09 -1.13
C LYS A 144 19.21 0.66 -1.68
N ASN A 145 19.74 0.51 -2.90
CA ASN A 145 19.82 -0.79 -3.59
C ASN A 145 18.46 -1.50 -3.63
N TRP A 146 17.42 -0.80 -4.10
CA TRP A 146 16.05 -1.33 -4.13
C TRP A 146 15.92 -2.58 -4.97
N TYR A 147 16.57 -2.60 -6.15
CA TYR A 147 16.68 -3.77 -7.01
C TYR A 147 18.06 -4.38 -6.89
N GLU A 148 18.11 -5.69 -6.76
CA GLU A 148 19.34 -6.48 -6.63
C GLU A 148 19.42 -7.46 -7.80
N PHE A 149 20.63 -7.64 -8.33
CA PHE A 149 20.91 -8.56 -9.42
C PHE A 149 22.07 -9.47 -9.03
N SER A 150 21.91 -10.77 -9.20
CA SER A 150 22.94 -11.77 -8.94
C SER A 150 23.97 -11.88 -10.07
N THR A 151 23.55 -11.56 -11.30
CA THR A 151 24.37 -11.59 -12.52
C THR A 151 24.07 -10.38 -13.41
N PRO A 152 24.99 -9.99 -14.28
CA PRO A 152 24.69 -9.00 -15.32
C PRO A 152 23.62 -9.52 -16.26
N LEU A 153 22.59 -8.69 -16.50
CA LEU A 153 21.43 -8.99 -17.34
C LEU A 153 21.32 -7.96 -18.46
N ASN A 154 20.81 -8.38 -19.63
CA ASN A 154 20.41 -7.45 -20.69
C ASN A 154 19.16 -6.64 -20.28
N ALA A 155 18.77 -5.64 -21.09
CA ALA A 155 17.74 -4.70 -20.71
C ALA A 155 16.39 -5.37 -20.39
N VAL A 156 15.85 -6.20 -21.26
CA VAL A 156 14.54 -6.84 -21.11
C VAL A 156 14.53 -7.79 -19.91
N GLU A 157 15.61 -8.56 -19.76
CA GLU A 157 15.78 -9.47 -18.62
C GLU A 157 15.92 -8.72 -17.30
N ALA A 158 16.70 -7.62 -17.27
CA ALA A 158 16.87 -6.78 -16.08
C ALA A 158 15.55 -6.11 -15.65
N GLN A 159 14.78 -5.61 -16.62
CA GLN A 159 13.46 -5.03 -16.37
C GLN A 159 12.50 -6.06 -15.78
N PHE A 160 12.46 -7.26 -16.38
CA PHE A 160 11.61 -8.33 -15.89
C PHE A 160 12.05 -8.82 -14.51
N GLU A 161 13.36 -8.87 -14.23
CA GLU A 161 13.87 -9.24 -12.90
C GLU A 161 13.41 -8.24 -11.83
N CYS A 162 13.46 -6.92 -12.11
CA CYS A 162 12.91 -5.91 -11.21
C CYS A 162 11.41 -6.12 -10.93
N GLN A 163 10.64 -6.47 -11.97
CA GLN A 163 9.22 -6.76 -11.82
C GLN A 163 8.97 -8.02 -10.98
N LYS A 164 9.75 -9.09 -11.17
CA LYS A 164 9.67 -10.31 -10.34
C LYS A 164 9.95 -10.00 -8.87
N GLN A 165 10.94 -9.14 -8.57
CA GLN A 165 11.21 -8.70 -7.21
C GLN A 165 10.00 -7.98 -6.60
N ASN A 166 9.39 -7.03 -7.30
CA ASN A 166 8.19 -6.34 -6.84
C ASN A 166 7.01 -7.29 -6.59
N ILE A 167 6.78 -8.26 -7.49
CA ILE A 167 5.71 -9.26 -7.37
C ILE A 167 5.95 -10.18 -6.17
N TRP A 168 7.17 -10.67 -6.00
CA TRP A 168 7.53 -11.56 -4.91
C TRP A 168 7.35 -10.91 -3.54
N TRP A 169 7.84 -9.66 -3.39
CA TRP A 169 7.70 -8.89 -2.16
C TRP A 169 6.25 -8.68 -1.78
N ASP A 170 5.44 -8.23 -2.73
CA ASP A 170 4.03 -7.97 -2.51
C ASP A 170 3.27 -9.26 -2.14
N LYS A 171 3.53 -10.38 -2.82
CA LYS A 171 2.93 -11.68 -2.51
C LYS A 171 3.28 -12.14 -1.08
N LYS A 172 4.55 -12.01 -0.66
CA LYS A 172 4.98 -12.38 0.70
C LYS A 172 4.38 -11.50 1.78
N MET A 173 4.21 -10.22 1.51
CA MET A 173 3.57 -9.29 2.44
C MET A 173 2.06 -9.55 2.52
N SER A 174 1.38 -9.77 1.41
CA SER A 174 -0.07 -10.01 1.35
C SER A 174 -0.46 -11.30 2.07
N GLN A 175 0.29 -12.38 1.92
CA GLN A 175 0.05 -13.65 2.60
C GLN A 175 0.00 -13.52 4.14
N ARG A 176 0.69 -12.53 4.70
CA ARG A 176 0.73 -12.30 6.15
C ARG A 176 -0.44 -11.47 6.69
N LYS A 177 -1.15 -10.76 5.81
CA LYS A 177 -2.31 -9.93 6.17
C LYS A 177 -3.61 -10.72 6.23
N ILE A 178 -3.76 -11.72 5.37
CA ILE A 178 -5.01 -12.49 5.22
C ILE A 178 -5.56 -13.01 6.56
N PRO A 179 -4.76 -13.66 7.42
CA PRO A 179 -5.26 -14.14 8.71
C PRO A 179 -5.79 -13.00 9.61
N ILE A 180 -5.13 -11.86 9.61
CA ILE A 180 -5.51 -10.71 10.44
C ILE A 180 -6.85 -10.14 9.97
N ILE A 181 -7.05 -10.01 8.66
CA ILE A 181 -8.29 -9.49 8.07
C ILE A 181 -9.47 -10.44 8.36
N VAL A 182 -9.25 -11.75 8.16
CA VAL A 182 -10.28 -12.77 8.41
C VAL A 182 -10.68 -12.80 9.89
N PHE A 183 -9.70 -12.87 10.79
CA PHE A 183 -9.95 -12.91 12.22
C PHE A 183 -10.62 -11.62 12.73
N GLY A 184 -10.19 -10.46 12.25
CA GLY A 184 -10.82 -9.17 12.55
C GLY A 184 -12.28 -9.12 12.08
N GLY A 185 -12.56 -9.56 10.86
CA GLY A 185 -13.92 -9.61 10.30
C GLY A 185 -14.84 -10.50 11.11
N ILE A 186 -14.40 -11.72 11.45
CA ILE A 186 -15.17 -12.66 12.27
C ILE A 186 -15.46 -12.05 13.65
N SER A 187 -14.46 -11.43 14.29
CA SER A 187 -14.61 -10.78 15.59
C SER A 187 -15.65 -9.68 15.57
N ILE A 188 -15.66 -8.84 14.53
CA ILE A 188 -16.66 -7.77 14.37
C ILE A 188 -18.06 -8.35 14.24
N ILE A 189 -18.26 -9.37 13.41
CA ILE A 189 -19.56 -10.03 13.21
C ILE A 189 -20.05 -10.65 14.54
N ALA A 190 -19.16 -11.31 15.28
CA ALA A 190 -19.49 -11.91 16.57
C ALA A 190 -19.91 -10.86 17.60
N CYS A 191 -19.16 -9.75 17.71
CA CYS A 191 -19.50 -8.63 18.60
C CYS A 191 -20.87 -8.03 18.25
N PHE A 192 -21.18 -7.97 16.95
CA PHE A 192 -22.44 -7.43 16.46
C PHE A 192 -23.63 -8.32 16.86
N GLY A 193 -23.55 -9.64 16.61
CA GLY A 193 -24.58 -10.60 17.00
C GLY A 193 -24.79 -10.63 18.51
N PHE A 194 -23.71 -10.54 19.29
CA PHE A 194 -23.77 -10.44 20.75
C PHE A 194 -24.50 -9.18 21.22
N SER A 195 -24.21 -8.01 20.62
CA SER A 195 -24.85 -6.75 20.98
C SER A 195 -26.35 -6.79 20.71
N MET A 196 -26.80 -7.32 19.59
CA MET A 196 -28.22 -7.43 19.28
C MET A 196 -28.96 -8.35 20.27
N HIS A 197 -28.35 -9.48 20.63
CA HIS A 197 -28.98 -10.46 21.46
C HIS A 197 -29.07 -10.04 22.94
N ILE A 198 -28.01 -9.42 23.49
CA ILE A 198 -27.93 -9.10 24.92
C ILE A 198 -28.55 -7.75 25.26
N LEU A 199 -28.35 -6.74 24.40
CA LEU A 199 -28.82 -5.38 24.68
C LEU A 199 -30.28 -5.14 24.28
N ASN A 200 -30.91 -6.11 23.61
CA ASN A 200 -32.29 -6.04 23.14
C ASN A 200 -32.61 -4.70 22.39
N ARG A 201 -31.62 -4.21 21.64
CA ARG A 201 -31.72 -2.95 20.88
C ARG A 201 -32.57 -3.13 19.62
N SER A 202 -33.23 -2.05 19.19
CA SER A 202 -33.95 -2.08 17.92
C SER A 202 -32.97 -2.29 16.75
N ILE A 203 -33.46 -2.96 15.71
CA ILE A 203 -32.68 -3.17 14.47
C ILE A 203 -32.21 -1.83 13.90
N LEU A 204 -33.07 -0.80 13.92
CA LEU A 204 -32.73 0.53 13.41
C LEU A 204 -31.56 1.17 14.19
N THR A 205 -31.61 1.15 15.52
CA THR A 205 -30.53 1.68 16.36
C THR A 205 -29.22 0.93 16.10
N THR A 206 -29.28 -0.38 15.99
CA THR A 206 -28.13 -1.21 15.71
C THR A 206 -27.51 -0.91 14.35
N LEU A 207 -28.33 -0.76 13.30
CA LEU A 207 -27.86 -0.36 11.96
C LEU A 207 -27.24 1.01 11.95
N LEU A 208 -27.83 2.00 12.63
CA LEU A 208 -27.29 3.36 12.71
C LEU A 208 -25.92 3.38 13.41
N CYS A 209 -25.78 2.73 14.55
CA CYS A 209 -24.51 2.69 15.28
C CYS A 209 -23.42 1.90 14.53
N SER A 210 -23.78 0.96 13.69
CA SER A 210 -22.83 0.08 12.97
C SER A 210 -22.63 0.45 11.50
N SER A 211 -23.31 1.48 11.00
CA SER A 211 -23.22 1.90 9.58
C SER A 211 -21.78 2.11 9.12
N GLY A 212 -20.96 2.80 9.89
CA GLY A 212 -19.57 3.03 9.57
C GLY A 212 -18.74 1.74 9.45
N ILE A 213 -18.90 0.81 10.39
CA ILE A 213 -18.20 -0.50 10.33
C ILE A 213 -18.67 -1.31 9.13
N ILE A 214 -19.97 -1.35 8.85
CA ILE A 214 -20.53 -2.09 7.72
C ILE A 214 -19.97 -1.53 6.42
N LEU A 215 -20.02 -0.22 6.22
CA LEU A 215 -19.49 0.44 5.03
C LEU A 215 -17.97 0.20 4.89
N LYS A 216 -17.23 0.24 6.00
CA LYS A 216 -15.79 -0.03 6.01
C LYS A 216 -15.45 -1.48 5.66
N LEU A 217 -16.26 -2.44 6.08
CA LEU A 217 -16.13 -3.85 5.68
C LEU A 217 -16.41 -4.04 4.19
N PHE A 218 -17.46 -3.40 3.64
CA PHE A 218 -17.74 -3.45 2.20
C PHE A 218 -16.61 -2.80 1.38
N GLU A 219 -16.10 -1.65 1.81
CA GLU A 219 -14.92 -1.03 1.19
C GLU A 219 -13.75 -2.03 1.14
N ARG A 220 -13.42 -2.67 2.27
CA ARG A 220 -12.33 -3.64 2.34
C ARG A 220 -12.57 -4.86 1.47
N LEU A 221 -13.78 -5.37 1.43
CA LEU A 221 -14.14 -6.49 0.56
C LEU A 221 -13.94 -6.12 -0.91
N TYR A 222 -14.44 -4.97 -1.33
CA TYR A 222 -14.29 -4.47 -2.70
C TYR A 222 -12.81 -4.30 -3.10
N GLU A 223 -12.01 -3.63 -2.27
CA GLU A 223 -10.58 -3.42 -2.53
C GLU A 223 -9.81 -4.75 -2.58
N ASN A 224 -10.13 -5.70 -1.70
CA ASN A 224 -9.49 -7.03 -1.73
C ASN A 224 -9.87 -7.83 -2.98
N ILE A 225 -11.13 -7.79 -3.43
CA ILE A 225 -11.55 -8.45 -4.67
C ILE A 225 -10.80 -7.86 -5.86
N LYS A 226 -10.72 -6.52 -5.95
CA LYS A 226 -9.97 -5.82 -7.00
C LYS A 226 -8.48 -6.21 -6.97
N TYR A 227 -7.87 -6.24 -5.80
CA TYR A 227 -6.48 -6.63 -5.61
C TYR A 227 -6.22 -8.08 -6.07
N ILE A 228 -7.09 -9.03 -5.71
CA ILE A 228 -6.97 -10.43 -6.12
C ILE A 228 -7.09 -10.54 -7.63
N LYS A 229 -8.06 -9.85 -8.25
CA LYS A 229 -8.25 -9.86 -9.71
C LYS A 229 -6.98 -9.39 -10.44
N VAL A 230 -6.41 -8.24 -10.05
CA VAL A 230 -5.19 -7.72 -10.67
C VAL A 230 -3.99 -8.64 -10.39
N SER A 231 -3.90 -9.23 -9.20
CA SER A 231 -2.82 -10.17 -8.87
C SER A 231 -2.86 -11.44 -9.72
N LEU A 232 -4.04 -11.97 -10.04
CA LEU A 232 -4.18 -13.10 -10.97
C LEU A 232 -3.75 -12.73 -12.40
N GLN A 233 -4.07 -11.52 -12.85
CA GLN A 233 -3.60 -11.02 -14.16
C GLN A 233 -2.07 -10.86 -14.18
N ILE A 234 -1.47 -10.40 -13.09
CA ILE A 234 -0.01 -10.32 -12.93
C ILE A 234 0.64 -11.71 -13.02
N ASP A 235 0.11 -12.71 -12.30
CA ASP A 235 0.65 -14.07 -12.35
C ASP A 235 0.58 -14.64 -13.78
N GLY A 236 -0.54 -14.48 -14.51
CA GLY A 236 -0.66 -14.93 -15.90
C GLY A 236 0.25 -14.17 -16.87
N SER A 237 0.42 -12.86 -16.68
CA SER A 237 1.34 -12.05 -17.51
C SER A 237 2.80 -12.44 -17.27
N LYS A 238 3.16 -12.74 -16.01
CA LYS A 238 4.49 -13.22 -15.64
C LYS A 238 4.83 -14.53 -16.35
N GLU A 239 3.93 -15.52 -16.32
CA GLU A 239 4.10 -16.80 -17.03
C GLU A 239 4.31 -16.59 -18.53
N THR A 240 3.58 -15.66 -19.14
CA THR A 240 3.73 -15.32 -20.57
C THR A 240 5.14 -14.80 -20.88
N ILE A 241 5.71 -13.94 -20.02
CA ILE A 241 7.05 -13.38 -20.21
C ILE A 241 8.13 -14.46 -20.01
N GLU A 242 7.96 -15.38 -19.06
CA GLU A 242 8.87 -16.50 -18.83
C GLU A 242 8.99 -17.40 -20.07
N ILE A 243 7.90 -17.56 -20.83
CA ILE A 243 7.89 -18.32 -22.11
C ILE A 243 8.46 -17.49 -23.26
N LYS A 244 8.10 -16.19 -23.32
CA LYS A 244 8.43 -15.29 -24.43
C LYS A 244 8.78 -13.90 -23.92
N PRO A 245 10.05 -13.61 -23.62
CA PRO A 245 10.48 -12.31 -23.08
C PRO A 245 10.50 -11.24 -24.19
N GLU A 246 9.35 -10.60 -24.41
CA GLU A 246 9.20 -9.47 -25.31
C GLU A 246 8.87 -8.19 -24.53
N GLU A 247 9.38 -7.06 -25.02
CA GLU A 247 9.21 -5.72 -24.45
C GLU A 247 7.74 -5.37 -24.15
N LYS A 248 6.82 -5.65 -25.10
CA LYS A 248 5.39 -5.36 -24.95
C LYS A 248 4.74 -6.08 -23.76
N TYR A 249 5.22 -7.28 -23.42
CA TYR A 249 4.70 -8.02 -22.26
C TYR A 249 5.25 -7.47 -20.94
N VAL A 250 6.51 -7.01 -20.95
CA VAL A 250 7.13 -6.33 -19.80
C VAL A 250 6.42 -5.00 -19.52
N GLU A 251 6.07 -4.22 -20.55
CA GLU A 251 5.28 -3.00 -20.40
C GLU A 251 3.86 -3.28 -19.87
N HIS A 252 3.20 -4.31 -20.38
CA HIS A 252 1.88 -4.71 -19.90
C HIS A 252 1.94 -5.15 -18.43
N LEU A 253 2.93 -5.96 -18.05
CA LEU A 253 3.13 -6.38 -16.66
C LEU A 253 3.36 -5.17 -15.74
N GLN A 254 4.14 -4.16 -16.19
CA GLN A 254 4.34 -2.94 -15.42
C GLN A 254 3.04 -2.17 -15.20
N SER A 255 2.18 -2.09 -16.20
CA SER A 255 0.88 -1.42 -16.06
C SER A 255 -0.01 -2.09 -15.00
N LEU A 256 0.01 -3.42 -14.93
CA LEU A 256 -0.71 -4.19 -13.91
C LEU A 256 -0.11 -4.00 -12.50
N ILE A 257 1.23 -3.94 -12.39
CA ILE A 257 1.92 -3.65 -11.11
C ILE A 257 1.54 -2.25 -10.62
N ASP A 258 1.51 -1.26 -11.50
CA ASP A 258 1.15 0.12 -11.17
C ASP A 258 -0.34 0.22 -10.77
N GLU A 259 -1.24 -0.46 -11.48
CA GLU A 259 -2.66 -0.56 -11.11
C GLU A 259 -2.82 -1.17 -9.71
N ARG A 260 -2.15 -2.28 -9.43
CA ARG A 260 -2.20 -2.94 -8.12
C ARG A 260 -1.74 -2.03 -6.98
N ARG A 261 -0.70 -1.24 -7.17
CA ARG A 261 -0.19 -0.27 -6.18
C ARG A 261 -1.19 0.83 -5.85
N GLY A 262 -2.04 1.19 -6.80
CA GLY A 262 -3.12 2.17 -6.61
C GLY A 262 -4.32 1.64 -5.82
N ILE A 263 -4.40 0.33 -5.58
CA ILE A 263 -5.47 -0.28 -4.80
C ILE A 263 -5.18 -0.10 -3.31
N ASN A 264 -6.19 0.33 -2.55
CA ASN A 264 -6.04 0.61 -1.11
C ASN A 264 -5.99 -0.69 -0.25
N VAL A 265 -5.09 -1.59 -0.59
CA VAL A 265 -4.75 -2.76 0.23
C VAL A 265 -3.38 -2.52 0.85
N LEU A 266 -3.37 -1.72 1.92
CA LEU A 266 -2.15 -1.25 2.57
C LEU A 266 -1.37 -2.36 3.25
N GLU A 267 -0.05 -2.29 3.16
CA GLU A 267 0.86 -3.13 3.92
C GLU A 267 0.97 -2.61 5.35
N LEU A 268 0.91 -3.53 6.32
CA LEU A 268 1.09 -3.14 7.71
C LEU A 268 2.57 -2.84 7.98
N ASN A 269 2.88 -1.56 8.19
CA ASN A 269 4.25 -1.09 8.44
C ASN A 269 4.89 -1.79 9.65
N SER A 270 4.10 -2.15 10.66
CA SER A 270 4.54 -2.96 11.80
C SER A 270 5.03 -4.35 11.39
N ILE A 271 4.38 -4.99 10.41
CA ILE A 271 4.80 -6.27 9.84
C ILE A 271 6.04 -6.05 8.98
N HIS A 272 6.03 -5.05 8.10
CA HIS A 272 7.16 -4.73 7.22
C HIS A 272 8.45 -4.53 8.03
N LYS A 273 8.44 -3.68 9.06
CA LYS A 273 9.62 -3.42 9.91
C LYS A 273 10.18 -4.69 10.57
N LYS A 274 9.32 -5.63 10.93
CA LYS A 274 9.74 -6.88 11.59
C LYS A 274 10.32 -7.92 10.65
N VAL A 275 9.92 -7.90 9.39
CA VAL A 275 10.22 -9.00 8.46
C VAL A 275 11.06 -8.57 7.25
N ALA A 276 11.23 -7.27 6.98
CA ALA A 276 11.92 -6.79 5.79
C ALA A 276 13.34 -7.38 5.66
N ALA A 277 14.17 -7.25 6.67
CA ALA A 277 15.54 -7.79 6.64
C ALA A 277 15.57 -9.30 6.39
N LYS A 278 14.66 -10.06 7.03
CA LYS A 278 14.55 -11.52 6.82
C LYS A 278 14.08 -11.86 5.41
N LEU A 279 13.13 -11.11 4.86
CA LEU A 279 12.64 -11.33 3.50
C LEU A 279 13.70 -10.96 2.46
N SER A 280 14.43 -9.85 2.64
CA SER A 280 15.57 -9.50 1.77
C SER A 280 16.61 -10.61 1.74
N ALA A 281 17.01 -11.15 2.91
CA ALA A 281 17.94 -12.25 2.99
C ALA A 281 17.41 -13.57 2.38
N LEU A 282 16.08 -13.78 2.37
CA LEU A 282 15.49 -14.94 1.69
C LEU A 282 15.45 -14.75 0.18
N TYR A 283 15.16 -13.55 -0.30
CA TYR A 283 15.15 -13.27 -1.73
C TYR A 283 16.54 -13.46 -2.34
N SER A 284 17.58 -12.87 -1.74
CA SER A 284 18.97 -13.00 -2.22
C SER A 284 19.53 -14.44 -2.23
N LYS A 285 18.89 -15.37 -1.50
CA LYS A 285 19.24 -16.81 -1.52
C LYS A 285 18.46 -17.60 -2.56
N SER A 286 17.34 -17.07 -3.05
CA SER A 286 16.44 -17.76 -4.00
C SER A 286 16.60 -17.26 -5.44
N SER A 287 17.24 -16.14 -5.65
CA SER A 287 17.67 -15.56 -6.93
C SER A 287 19.10 -15.97 -7.26
#